data_036ed690c6df47a8a70db60fae6debb3
#
_entry.id   036ed690c6df47a8a70db60fae6debb3
#
_cell.length_a   1.000
_cell.length_b   1.000
_cell.length_c   1.000
_cell.angle_alpha   90.00
_cell.angle_beta   90.00
_cell.angle_gamma   90.00
#
_symmetry.space_group_name_H-M   'P 1'
#
loop_
_entity.id
_entity.type
_entity.pdbx_description
1 polymer ?
#
loop_
_entity_poly.entity_id
_entity_poly.type
_entity_poly.pdbx_seq_one_letter_code
_entity_poly.pdbx_strand_id
1 'polypeptide(L)'
;MSNEDAMARRPRRATVMLVMGLIGALLVGSAGTAVAAGLITSAQIKNGTIQNVDIRNNTITGKKIRNGTVTGADVKNRSITGSDIKKSSLTGGLVKNGSLTGADVKDGSLTGADVAEGTLTDAHLAPESRTHWAAVAGNGTLHRGSAGTAASRVSAGVYSVTFPIDIDQCGYSVSIGNLTSGGTFAGVVFLNLPFDNPRGLVIETFSFDAVRSDRPFYVTVNC
;
A
#
# COMPACT_ATOMS: atom_id res chain seq x y z
N MET A 1 79.14 -68.70 -54.37
CA MET A 1 78.18 -67.68 -54.67
C MET A 1 77.30 -67.58 -53.45
N SER A 2 77.47 -66.55 -52.75
CA SER A 2 77.03 -66.39 -51.36
C SER A 2 75.55 -65.87 -51.26
N ASN A 3 74.90 -66.36 -50.27
CA ASN A 3 73.50 -66.26 -49.97
C ASN A 3 73.12 -64.93 -49.20
N GLU A 4 73.85 -63.85 -49.53
CA GLU A 4 73.73 -62.60 -48.78
C GLU A 4 72.78 -61.53 -49.39
N ASP A 5 72.28 -61.71 -50.62
CA ASP A 5 71.53 -60.69 -51.31
C ASP A 5 70.01 -60.75 -51.14
N ALA A 6 69.50 -61.68 -50.30
CA ALA A 6 68.04 -61.87 -50.14
C ALA A 6 67.39 -61.14 -48.93
N MET A 7 68.17 -60.44 -48.09
CA MET A 7 67.61 -59.91 -46.77
C MET A 7 67.49 -58.41 -46.69
N ALA A 8 67.72 -57.63 -47.74
CA ALA A 8 67.78 -56.20 -47.65
C ALA A 8 66.53 -55.44 -48.22
N ARG A 9 65.44 -56.16 -48.53
CA ARG A 9 64.28 -55.46 -49.23
C ARG A 9 62.91 -55.55 -48.55
N ARG A 10 62.83 -55.74 -47.29
CA ARG A 10 61.48 -55.80 -46.63
C ARG A 10 61.29 -54.98 -45.34
N PRO A 11 61.58 -53.66 -45.25
CA PRO A 11 60.82 -52.95 -44.26
C PRO A 11 60.14 -51.65 -44.77
N ARG A 12 60.34 -51.21 -45.99
CA ARG A 12 59.84 -49.88 -46.38
C ARG A 12 58.28 -49.75 -46.56
N ARG A 13 57.60 -50.85 -46.95
CA ARG A 13 56.15 -50.79 -47.20
C ARG A 13 55.32 -50.91 -45.91
N ALA A 14 55.77 -51.74 -44.96
CA ALA A 14 55.08 -51.90 -43.70
C ALA A 14 55.20 -50.64 -42.81
N THR A 15 56.36 -50.02 -42.76
CA THR A 15 56.62 -48.80 -42.03
C THR A 15 55.85 -47.60 -42.60
N VAL A 16 55.78 -47.50 -43.92
CA VAL A 16 55.01 -46.41 -44.60
C VAL A 16 53.49 -46.57 -44.36
N MET A 17 52.97 -47.79 -44.41
CA MET A 17 51.55 -48.03 -44.09
C MET A 17 51.23 -47.80 -42.63
N LEU A 18 52.11 -48.15 -41.70
CA LEU A 18 51.91 -47.86 -40.29
C LEU A 18 51.95 -46.37 -39.96
N VAL A 19 52.87 -45.64 -40.58
CA VAL A 19 52.96 -44.17 -40.43
C VAL A 19 51.80 -43.49 -41.10
N MET A 20 51.34 -43.93 -42.28
CA MET A 20 50.14 -43.41 -42.92
C MET A 20 48.85 -43.72 -42.09
N GLY A 21 48.76 -44.90 -41.48
CA GLY A 21 47.67 -45.27 -40.60
C GLY A 21 47.66 -44.42 -39.31
N LEU A 22 48.77 -44.12 -38.71
CA LEU A 22 48.89 -43.29 -37.54
C LEU A 22 48.59 -41.81 -37.85
N ILE A 23 49.01 -41.29 -38.98
CA ILE A 23 48.74 -39.95 -39.43
C ILE A 23 47.20 -39.81 -39.77
N GLY A 24 46.63 -40.84 -40.43
CA GLY A 24 45.18 -40.87 -40.70
C GLY A 24 44.37 -40.93 -39.43
N ALA A 25 44.73 -41.70 -38.41
CA ALA A 25 44.08 -41.76 -37.09
C ALA A 25 44.21 -40.43 -36.29
N LEU A 26 45.39 -39.78 -36.43
CA LEU A 26 45.59 -38.47 -35.79
C LEU A 26 44.79 -37.36 -36.44
N LEU A 27 44.57 -37.43 -37.77
CA LEU A 27 43.74 -36.46 -38.50
C LEU A 27 42.23 -36.70 -38.29
N VAL A 28 41.80 -37.93 -38.06
CA VAL A 28 40.40 -38.24 -37.75
C VAL A 28 40.10 -37.99 -36.27
N GLY A 29 41.08 -38.20 -35.39
CA GLY A 29 40.93 -37.91 -33.95
C GLY A 29 40.94 -36.40 -33.64
N SER A 30 41.50 -35.56 -34.50
CA SER A 30 41.50 -34.10 -34.30
C SER A 30 40.35 -33.37 -34.98
N ALA A 31 39.49 -34.10 -35.75
CA ALA A 31 38.28 -33.50 -36.32
C ALA A 31 37.15 -33.27 -35.28
N GLY A 32 37.42 -33.58 -34.00
CA GLY A 32 36.38 -33.55 -32.95
C GLY A 32 36.35 -32.34 -32.01
N THR A 33 37.28 -31.37 -32.11
CA THR A 33 37.19 -30.17 -31.24
C THR A 33 37.96 -28.97 -31.83
N ALA A 34 37.89 -28.74 -33.13
CA ALA A 34 37.92 -27.36 -33.57
C ALA A 34 36.53 -26.78 -33.26
N VAL A 35 36.24 -26.57 -32.01
CA VAL A 35 35.27 -25.53 -31.65
C VAL A 35 35.96 -24.27 -32.16
N ALA A 36 35.68 -23.95 -33.41
CA ALA A 36 36.03 -22.67 -33.99
C ALA A 36 35.81 -21.62 -32.90
N ALA A 37 36.63 -20.58 -32.89
CA ALA A 37 36.41 -19.36 -32.10
C ALA A 37 35.11 -18.67 -32.57
N GLY A 38 34.05 -19.44 -32.83
CA GLY A 38 32.71 -19.07 -33.15
C GLY A 38 31.92 -18.95 -31.84
N LEU A 39 31.30 -17.80 -31.65
CA LEU A 39 30.35 -17.56 -30.59
C LEU A 39 29.39 -18.75 -30.49
N ILE A 40 29.26 -19.35 -29.29
CA ILE A 40 28.26 -20.38 -29.04
C ILE A 40 26.88 -19.71 -29.21
N THR A 41 26.11 -20.17 -30.15
CA THR A 41 24.75 -19.66 -30.40
C THR A 41 23.75 -20.38 -29.52
N SER A 42 22.56 -19.78 -29.33
CA SER A 42 21.47 -20.38 -28.56
C SER A 42 21.04 -21.76 -29.08
N ALA A 43 21.21 -22.04 -30.39
CA ALA A 43 20.91 -23.34 -30.98
C ALA A 43 21.86 -24.45 -30.51
N GLN A 44 23.03 -24.10 -30.01
CA GLN A 44 24.06 -25.06 -29.52
C GLN A 44 23.89 -25.31 -28.02
N ILE A 45 23.05 -24.54 -27.32
CA ILE A 45 22.73 -24.68 -25.90
C ILE A 45 21.41 -25.42 -25.78
N LYS A 46 21.42 -26.63 -25.26
CA LYS A 46 20.20 -27.38 -24.99
C LYS A 46 19.40 -26.67 -23.88
N ASN A 47 18.09 -26.54 -24.06
CA ASN A 47 17.23 -25.95 -23.05
C ASN A 47 17.37 -26.64 -21.70
N GLY A 48 17.47 -25.85 -20.63
CA GLY A 48 17.59 -26.34 -19.25
C GLY A 48 19.00 -26.88 -18.85
N THR A 49 20.01 -26.74 -19.74
CA THR A 49 21.37 -27.18 -19.39
C THR A 49 22.20 -26.16 -18.66
N ILE A 50 21.87 -24.88 -18.80
CA ILE A 50 22.55 -23.82 -18.02
C ILE A 50 21.93 -23.78 -16.62
N GLN A 51 22.74 -24.11 -15.64
CA GLN A 51 22.39 -24.14 -14.22
C GLN A 51 22.95 -22.92 -13.48
N ASN A 52 22.55 -22.74 -12.24
CA ASN A 52 23.02 -21.64 -11.41
C ASN A 52 24.53 -21.57 -11.25
N VAL A 53 25.20 -22.76 -11.21
CA VAL A 53 26.68 -22.89 -11.10
C VAL A 53 27.36 -22.37 -12.35
N ASP A 54 26.71 -22.40 -13.51
CA ASP A 54 27.28 -21.98 -14.79
C ASP A 54 27.24 -20.46 -14.97
N ILE A 55 26.49 -19.78 -14.10
CA ILE A 55 26.33 -18.33 -14.12
C ILE A 55 27.00 -17.73 -12.88
N ARG A 56 28.10 -17.02 -13.11
CA ARG A 56 28.79 -16.33 -12.02
C ARG A 56 27.87 -15.30 -11.36
N ASN A 57 27.90 -15.23 -10.02
CA ASN A 57 27.13 -14.24 -9.27
C ASN A 57 27.37 -12.82 -9.80
N ASN A 58 26.32 -12.02 -9.84
CA ASN A 58 26.32 -10.61 -10.28
C ASN A 58 26.70 -10.38 -11.76
N THR A 59 26.70 -11.40 -12.61
CA THR A 59 26.99 -11.24 -14.05
C THR A 59 25.74 -10.90 -14.88
N ILE A 60 24.55 -11.29 -14.40
CA ILE A 60 23.29 -10.91 -15.05
C ILE A 60 22.87 -9.54 -14.52
N THR A 61 23.04 -8.53 -15.34
CA THR A 61 22.65 -7.15 -15.03
C THR A 61 21.37 -6.78 -15.77
N GLY A 62 20.73 -5.67 -15.38
CA GLY A 62 19.51 -5.18 -16.04
C GLY A 62 19.64 -5.01 -17.56
N LYS A 63 20.85 -4.74 -18.09
CA LYS A 63 21.12 -4.70 -19.53
C LYS A 63 20.98 -6.05 -20.23
N LYS A 64 21.08 -7.15 -19.48
CA LYS A 64 20.94 -8.52 -19.99
C LYS A 64 19.52 -9.03 -19.96
N ILE A 65 18.64 -8.34 -19.27
CA ILE A 65 17.22 -8.67 -19.13
C ILE A 65 16.42 -7.65 -19.92
N ARG A 66 15.62 -8.13 -20.86
CA ARG A 66 14.74 -7.25 -21.64
C ARG A 66 13.66 -6.69 -20.70
N ASN A 67 13.39 -5.38 -20.80
CA ASN A 67 12.34 -4.74 -20.04
C ASN A 67 11.00 -5.45 -20.24
N GLY A 68 10.27 -5.66 -19.12
CA GLY A 68 8.95 -6.28 -19.13
C GLY A 68 8.93 -7.81 -19.32
N THR A 69 10.09 -8.48 -19.37
CA THR A 69 10.15 -9.95 -19.50
C THR A 69 10.12 -10.68 -18.17
N VAL A 70 10.50 -10.03 -17.09
CA VAL A 70 10.37 -10.60 -15.72
C VAL A 70 8.98 -10.28 -15.22
N THR A 71 8.22 -11.31 -14.91
CA THR A 71 6.86 -11.25 -14.37
C THR A 71 6.81 -11.71 -12.93
N GLY A 72 5.66 -11.58 -12.27
CA GLY A 72 5.48 -12.09 -10.90
C GLY A 72 5.67 -13.61 -10.79
N ALA A 73 5.48 -14.37 -11.87
CA ALA A 73 5.72 -15.82 -11.90
C ALA A 73 7.21 -16.15 -11.87
N ASP A 74 8.06 -15.25 -12.36
CA ASP A 74 9.52 -15.45 -12.43
C ASP A 74 10.21 -15.07 -11.09
N VAL A 75 9.46 -14.45 -10.19
CA VAL A 75 9.96 -14.00 -8.88
C VAL A 75 9.30 -14.84 -7.78
N LYS A 76 10.11 -15.54 -7.01
CA LYS A 76 9.61 -16.34 -5.88
C LYS A 76 8.84 -15.45 -4.91
N ASN A 77 7.64 -15.89 -4.50
CA ASN A 77 6.83 -15.18 -3.52
C ASN A 77 7.65 -14.86 -2.25
N ARG A 78 7.54 -13.62 -1.77
CA ARG A 78 8.24 -13.10 -0.59
C ARG A 78 9.79 -13.10 -0.68
N SER A 79 10.33 -13.20 -1.89
CA SER A 79 11.79 -13.10 -2.08
C SER A 79 12.29 -11.66 -2.26
N ILE A 80 11.39 -10.74 -2.59
CA ILE A 80 11.72 -9.31 -2.66
C ILE A 80 11.52 -8.69 -1.29
N THR A 81 12.56 -8.08 -0.77
CA THR A 81 12.59 -7.37 0.51
C THR A 81 12.73 -5.85 0.28
N GLY A 82 12.62 -5.06 1.34
CA GLY A 82 12.83 -3.61 1.26
C GLY A 82 14.22 -3.22 0.74
N SER A 83 15.23 -4.08 0.92
CA SER A 83 16.60 -3.85 0.42
C SER A 83 16.71 -4.01 -1.09
N ASP A 84 15.80 -4.77 -1.69
CA ASP A 84 15.77 -5.03 -3.13
C ASP A 84 15.03 -3.92 -3.90
N ILE A 85 14.32 -3.06 -3.17
CA ILE A 85 13.56 -1.94 -3.73
C ILE A 85 14.36 -0.64 -3.53
N LYS A 86 14.70 0.02 -4.63
CA LYS A 86 15.38 1.32 -4.55
C LYS A 86 14.50 2.30 -3.76
N LYS A 87 15.08 2.96 -2.76
CA LYS A 87 14.39 4.00 -1.97
C LYS A 87 13.73 5.03 -2.91
N SER A 88 12.51 5.40 -2.60
CA SER A 88 11.70 6.37 -3.37
C SER A 88 11.38 5.95 -4.83
N SER A 89 11.52 4.67 -5.17
CA SER A 89 11.16 4.18 -6.51
C SER A 89 9.70 3.72 -6.62
N LEU A 90 9.03 3.47 -5.51
CA LEU A 90 7.60 3.17 -5.51
C LEU A 90 6.80 4.47 -5.48
N THR A 91 5.97 4.66 -6.48
CA THR A 91 5.04 5.79 -6.59
C THR A 91 3.60 5.28 -6.47
N GLY A 92 2.65 6.20 -6.21
CA GLY A 92 1.24 5.85 -6.07
C GLY A 92 0.67 5.06 -7.28
N GLY A 93 1.16 5.36 -8.49
CA GLY A 93 0.73 4.63 -9.70
C GLY A 93 1.24 3.17 -9.79
N LEU A 94 2.23 2.81 -8.98
CA LEU A 94 2.77 1.43 -8.93
C LEU A 94 2.08 0.58 -7.83
N VAL A 95 1.29 1.22 -6.98
CA VAL A 95 0.52 0.55 -5.92
C VAL A 95 -0.95 0.55 -6.36
N LYS A 96 -1.54 -0.63 -6.49
CA LYS A 96 -2.95 -0.76 -6.87
C LYS A 96 -3.84 -0.10 -5.82
N ASN A 97 -4.77 0.75 -6.24
CA ASN A 97 -5.73 1.37 -5.33
C ASN A 97 -6.47 0.32 -4.50
N GLY A 98 -6.56 0.56 -3.19
CA GLY A 98 -7.21 -0.34 -2.24
C GLY A 98 -6.43 -1.63 -1.92
N SER A 99 -5.18 -1.78 -2.41
CA SER A 99 -4.34 -2.93 -2.07
C SER A 99 -3.60 -2.81 -0.75
N LEU A 100 -3.46 -1.61 -0.22
CA LEU A 100 -2.91 -1.37 1.12
C LEU A 100 -4.05 -1.29 2.13
N THR A 101 -3.88 -1.98 3.23
CA THR A 101 -4.77 -1.99 4.40
C THR A 101 -4.05 -1.41 5.61
N GLY A 102 -4.76 -1.19 6.72
CA GLY A 102 -4.12 -0.75 7.97
C GLY A 102 -3.03 -1.70 8.47
N ALA A 103 -3.15 -3.01 8.18
CA ALA A 103 -2.13 -3.99 8.55
C ALA A 103 -0.82 -3.88 7.75
N ASP A 104 -0.86 -3.24 6.59
CA ASP A 104 0.31 -3.04 5.72
C ASP A 104 1.10 -1.78 6.08
N VAL A 105 0.54 -0.95 6.96
CA VAL A 105 1.14 0.30 7.43
C VAL A 105 1.43 0.18 8.92
N LYS A 106 2.70 0.28 9.28
CA LYS A 106 3.11 0.17 10.69
C LYS A 106 2.48 1.30 11.52
N ASP A 107 1.92 0.96 12.69
CA ASP A 107 1.36 1.94 13.62
C ASP A 107 2.35 3.06 13.92
N GLY A 108 1.87 4.29 13.88
CA GLY A 108 2.67 5.49 14.13
C GLY A 108 3.70 5.83 13.03
N SER A 109 3.72 5.11 11.90
CA SER A 109 4.64 5.40 10.80
C SER A 109 4.16 6.53 9.87
N LEU A 110 2.86 6.81 9.88
CA LEU A 110 2.30 7.97 9.16
C LEU A 110 2.24 9.17 10.10
N THR A 111 2.67 10.31 9.61
CA THR A 111 2.63 11.61 10.28
C THR A 111 1.75 12.57 9.47
N GLY A 112 1.45 13.74 10.03
CA GLY A 112 0.71 14.77 9.28
C GLY A 112 1.40 15.23 7.98
N ALA A 113 2.73 15.05 7.85
CA ALA A 113 3.46 15.36 6.63
C ALA A 113 3.25 14.32 5.51
N ASP A 114 2.81 13.12 5.87
CA ASP A 114 2.58 12.02 4.92
C ASP A 114 1.18 12.06 4.30
N VAL A 115 0.30 12.91 4.85
CA VAL A 115 -1.08 13.09 4.38
C VAL A 115 -1.22 14.52 3.85
N ALA A 116 -1.57 14.65 2.58
CA ALA A 116 -1.73 15.98 1.98
C ALA A 116 -2.84 16.76 2.70
N GLU A 117 -2.61 18.05 2.93
CA GLU A 117 -3.55 18.94 3.59
C GLU A 117 -4.92 18.92 2.88
N GLY A 118 -6.00 18.87 3.67
CA GLY A 118 -7.38 18.87 3.16
C GLY A 118 -7.84 17.56 2.53
N THR A 119 -7.02 16.50 2.52
CA THR A 119 -7.43 15.20 1.94
C THR A 119 -8.23 14.34 2.91
N LEU A 120 -8.07 14.55 4.22
CA LEU A 120 -8.89 13.91 5.23
C LEU A 120 -10.11 14.81 5.54
N THR A 121 -11.28 14.23 5.46
CA THR A 121 -12.54 14.84 5.86
C THR A 121 -13.16 14.06 7.00
N ASP A 122 -14.21 14.58 7.63
CA ASP A 122 -14.94 13.88 8.70
C ASP A 122 -15.38 12.46 8.29
N ALA A 123 -15.62 12.23 6.99
CA ALA A 123 -16.00 10.91 6.48
C ALA A 123 -14.88 9.86 6.63
N HIS A 124 -13.63 10.30 6.74
CA HIS A 124 -12.46 9.41 6.92
C HIS A 124 -12.11 9.15 8.38
N LEU A 125 -12.76 9.87 9.31
CA LEU A 125 -12.58 9.67 10.74
C LEU A 125 -13.65 8.71 11.28
N ALA A 126 -13.30 7.95 12.30
CA ALA A 126 -14.27 7.18 13.05
C ALA A 126 -15.35 8.12 13.63
N PRO A 127 -16.63 7.72 13.68
CA PRO A 127 -17.70 8.59 14.16
C PRO A 127 -17.41 9.22 15.52
N GLU A 128 -16.82 8.44 16.44
CA GLU A 128 -16.41 8.85 17.79
C GLU A 128 -15.28 9.88 17.81
N SER A 129 -14.53 10.02 16.73
CA SER A 129 -13.40 10.98 16.60
C SER A 129 -13.81 12.29 15.91
N ARG A 130 -15.12 12.48 15.64
CA ARG A 130 -15.65 13.65 14.96
C ARG A 130 -16.22 14.63 15.96
N THR A 131 -16.12 15.93 15.64
CA THR A 131 -16.91 16.95 16.34
C THR A 131 -18.37 16.85 15.88
N HIS A 132 -19.29 16.60 16.81
CA HIS A 132 -20.72 16.63 16.56
C HIS A 132 -21.30 17.96 17.01
N TRP A 133 -22.30 18.46 16.32
CA TRP A 133 -22.88 19.75 16.65
C TRP A 133 -24.34 19.85 16.17
N ALA A 134 -25.07 20.75 16.81
CA ALA A 134 -26.41 21.13 16.41
C ALA A 134 -26.66 22.62 16.59
N ALA A 135 -27.38 23.22 15.67
CA ALA A 135 -27.95 24.55 15.75
C ALA A 135 -29.49 24.41 15.79
N VAL A 136 -30.09 24.70 16.91
CA VAL A 136 -31.49 24.43 17.20
C VAL A 136 -32.27 25.72 17.37
N ALA A 137 -33.39 25.84 16.66
CA ALA A 137 -34.29 26.98 16.76
C ALA A 137 -35.06 26.96 18.08
N GLY A 138 -35.58 28.13 18.53
CA GLY A 138 -36.38 28.25 19.76
C GLY A 138 -37.63 27.36 19.77
N ASN A 139 -38.16 26.98 18.61
CA ASN A 139 -39.28 26.03 18.53
C ASN A 139 -38.85 24.55 18.57
N GLY A 140 -37.54 24.26 18.75
CA GLY A 140 -36.98 22.92 18.81
C GLY A 140 -36.63 22.31 17.46
N THR A 141 -36.83 22.99 16.36
CA THR A 141 -36.45 22.49 15.03
C THR A 141 -34.92 22.51 14.87
N LEU A 142 -34.32 21.38 14.48
CA LEU A 142 -32.94 21.34 14.08
C LEU A 142 -32.76 22.17 12.79
N HIS A 143 -32.06 23.28 12.89
CA HIS A 143 -31.78 24.14 11.75
C HIS A 143 -30.61 23.61 10.91
N ARG A 144 -29.52 23.20 11.57
CA ARG A 144 -28.34 22.57 10.99
C ARG A 144 -27.68 21.72 12.06
N GLY A 145 -26.95 20.69 11.64
CA GLY A 145 -26.21 19.85 12.55
C GLY A 145 -25.44 18.74 11.82
N SER A 146 -24.64 18.00 12.57
CA SER A 146 -23.98 16.81 12.09
C SER A 146 -24.97 15.77 11.61
N ALA A 147 -24.62 14.98 10.62
CA ALA A 147 -25.49 13.92 10.07
C ALA A 147 -25.98 12.97 11.18
N GLY A 148 -27.28 12.66 11.18
CA GLY A 148 -27.90 11.78 12.19
C GLY A 148 -28.26 12.45 13.51
N THR A 149 -27.99 13.75 13.66
CA THR A 149 -28.45 14.52 14.83
C THR A 149 -29.92 14.84 14.71
N ALA A 150 -30.65 14.75 15.82
CA ALA A 150 -32.06 15.16 15.92
C ALA A 150 -32.26 16.12 17.11
N ALA A 151 -33.25 17.00 17.00
CA ALA A 151 -33.62 17.91 18.09
C ALA A 151 -35.12 18.03 18.16
N SER A 152 -35.66 18.25 19.38
CA SER A 152 -37.08 18.52 19.61
C SER A 152 -37.24 19.40 20.85
N ARG A 153 -38.33 20.18 20.87
CA ARG A 153 -38.75 20.94 22.04
C ARG A 153 -39.62 20.05 22.93
N VAL A 154 -39.20 19.87 24.17
CA VAL A 154 -39.96 19.11 25.18
C VAL A 154 -41.01 19.97 25.85
N SER A 155 -40.62 21.18 26.27
CA SER A 155 -41.50 22.18 26.88
C SER A 155 -40.89 23.57 26.68
N ALA A 156 -41.52 24.63 27.22
CA ALA A 156 -40.97 25.98 27.13
C ALA A 156 -39.54 26.03 27.69
N GLY A 157 -38.59 26.41 26.86
CA GLY A 157 -37.15 26.47 27.21
C GLY A 157 -36.49 25.16 27.49
N VAL A 158 -37.09 24.02 27.16
CA VAL A 158 -36.49 22.68 27.38
C VAL A 158 -36.45 21.91 26.06
N TYR A 159 -35.28 21.41 25.72
CA TYR A 159 -35.03 20.72 24.45
C TYR A 159 -34.29 19.41 24.66
N SER A 160 -34.60 18.45 23.82
CA SER A 160 -33.83 17.21 23.68
C SER A 160 -33.05 17.27 22.38
N VAL A 161 -31.73 16.99 22.45
CA VAL A 161 -30.87 16.85 21.27
C VAL A 161 -30.23 15.48 21.32
N THR A 162 -30.29 14.71 20.23
CA THR A 162 -29.75 13.36 20.14
C THR A 162 -28.71 13.30 19.04
N PHE A 163 -27.61 12.61 19.30
CA PHE A 163 -26.51 12.41 18.36
C PHE A 163 -26.45 10.95 17.87
N PRO A 164 -25.80 10.67 16.74
CA PRO A 164 -25.74 9.31 16.16
C PRO A 164 -24.83 8.35 16.95
N ILE A 165 -24.05 8.85 17.89
CA ILE A 165 -23.07 8.10 18.69
C ILE A 165 -23.39 8.22 20.18
N ASP A 166 -22.75 7.37 20.97
CA ASP A 166 -22.69 7.51 22.43
C ASP A 166 -21.77 8.70 22.77
N ILE A 167 -22.23 9.58 23.64
CA ILE A 167 -21.55 10.83 23.98
C ILE A 167 -21.20 10.93 25.48
N ASP A 168 -21.41 9.91 26.28
CA ASP A 168 -21.21 9.95 27.75
C ASP A 168 -19.80 10.35 28.18
N GLN A 169 -18.79 10.02 27.34
CA GLN A 169 -17.40 10.30 27.64
C GLN A 169 -16.86 11.54 26.89
N CYS A 170 -17.75 12.33 26.30
CA CYS A 170 -17.38 13.48 25.48
C CYS A 170 -17.40 14.79 26.25
N GLY A 171 -16.73 15.80 25.73
CA GLY A 171 -16.82 17.18 26.20
C GLY A 171 -17.97 17.94 25.51
N TYR A 172 -18.68 18.80 26.23
CA TYR A 172 -19.81 19.52 25.71
C TYR A 172 -19.64 21.02 25.83
N SER A 173 -20.17 21.76 24.85
CA SER A 173 -20.28 23.19 24.90
C SER A 173 -21.63 23.60 24.35
N VAL A 174 -22.31 24.54 25.01
CA VAL A 174 -23.61 25.08 24.57
C VAL A 174 -23.60 26.59 24.68
N SER A 175 -24.19 27.26 23.73
CA SER A 175 -24.34 28.72 23.74
C SER A 175 -25.69 29.15 23.16
N ILE A 176 -26.32 30.21 23.74
CA ILE A 176 -27.41 30.92 23.13
C ILE A 176 -26.86 31.68 21.90
N GLY A 177 -27.57 31.62 20.80
CA GLY A 177 -27.16 32.33 19.60
C GLY A 177 -28.25 32.41 18.55
N ASN A 178 -28.17 33.40 17.67
CA ASN A 178 -29.09 33.54 16.57
C ASN A 178 -28.71 32.64 15.41
N LEU A 179 -29.68 31.98 14.81
CA LEU A 179 -29.48 31.06 13.66
C LEU A 179 -29.53 31.80 12.30
N THR A 180 -29.99 33.05 12.30
CA THR A 180 -30.11 33.89 11.13
C THR A 180 -29.50 35.27 11.40
N SER A 181 -29.09 35.97 10.33
CA SER A 181 -28.63 37.36 10.46
C SER A 181 -29.75 38.28 10.99
N GLY A 182 -29.46 39.08 12.00
CA GLY A 182 -30.30 40.23 12.38
C GLY A 182 -31.11 40.12 13.68
N GLY A 183 -30.74 39.31 14.64
CA GLY A 183 -31.37 39.34 15.98
C GLY A 183 -30.36 39.04 17.09
N THR A 184 -30.53 39.68 18.23
CA THR A 184 -29.80 39.35 19.46
C THR A 184 -30.74 38.57 20.38
N PHE A 185 -30.38 37.33 20.67
CA PHE A 185 -31.01 36.57 21.73
C PHE A 185 -30.09 36.58 22.94
N ALA A 186 -30.56 37.13 24.03
CA ALA A 186 -29.83 37.16 25.28
C ALA A 186 -30.52 36.23 26.27
N GLY A 187 -29.74 35.51 27.07
CA GLY A 187 -30.26 34.56 28.04
C GLY A 187 -29.19 33.65 28.60
N VAL A 188 -29.63 32.72 29.40
CA VAL A 188 -28.76 31.70 30.00
C VAL A 188 -29.12 30.32 29.45
N VAL A 189 -28.14 29.46 29.27
CA VAL A 189 -28.35 28.10 28.81
C VAL A 189 -27.61 27.11 29.73
N PHE A 190 -28.27 26.01 30.05
CA PHE A 190 -27.72 24.89 30.77
C PHE A 190 -27.80 23.63 29.92
N LEU A 191 -26.86 22.74 30.17
CA LEU A 191 -26.76 21.44 29.52
C LEU A 191 -26.79 20.36 30.62
N ASN A 192 -27.63 19.35 30.41
CA ASN A 192 -27.75 18.20 31.30
C ASN A 192 -27.67 16.90 30.47
N LEU A 193 -27.09 15.86 31.04
CA LEU A 193 -27.11 14.52 30.50
C LEU A 193 -28.34 13.78 31.02
N PRO A 194 -29.22 13.23 30.15
CA PRO A 194 -30.32 12.39 30.60
C PRO A 194 -29.80 11.04 31.07
N PHE A 195 -30.38 10.51 32.16
CA PHE A 195 -29.98 9.28 32.80
C PHE A 195 -30.16 8.02 31.93
N ASP A 196 -31.04 8.07 30.97
CA ASP A 196 -31.54 6.94 30.19
C ASP A 196 -31.17 6.96 28.70
N ASN A 197 -30.42 7.98 28.28
CA ASN A 197 -30.05 8.13 26.88
C ASN A 197 -28.59 8.58 26.71
N PRO A 198 -27.63 7.65 26.51
CA PRO A 198 -26.21 7.97 26.36
C PRO A 198 -25.89 8.78 25.08
N ARG A 199 -26.87 8.95 24.21
CA ARG A 199 -26.75 9.74 22.96
C ARG A 199 -27.44 11.09 23.03
N GLY A 200 -28.02 11.42 24.17
CA GLY A 200 -28.88 12.58 24.33
C GLY A 200 -28.30 13.67 25.21
N LEU A 201 -28.70 14.90 24.94
CA LEU A 201 -28.50 16.05 25.80
C LEU A 201 -29.88 16.71 26.05
N VAL A 202 -30.08 17.15 27.30
CA VAL A 202 -31.18 18.06 27.65
C VAL A 202 -30.63 19.47 27.74
N ILE A 203 -31.14 20.38 26.95
CA ILE A 203 -30.73 21.76 26.93
C ILE A 203 -31.88 22.60 27.53
N GLU A 204 -31.53 23.42 28.49
CA GLU A 204 -32.48 24.35 29.10
C GLU A 204 -32.08 25.80 28.84
N THR A 205 -32.99 26.59 28.30
CA THR A 205 -32.76 28.01 27.99
C THR A 205 -33.66 28.90 28.84
N PHE A 206 -33.12 30.01 29.30
CA PHE A 206 -33.75 30.93 30.20
C PHE A 206 -33.61 32.39 29.73
N SER A 207 -34.56 33.25 30.10
CA SER A 207 -34.37 34.69 30.13
C SER A 207 -33.36 35.08 31.23
N PHE A 208 -32.96 36.35 31.27
CA PHE A 208 -32.12 36.85 32.37
C PHE A 208 -32.82 36.86 33.75
N ASP A 209 -34.16 36.85 33.75
CA ASP A 209 -34.95 36.77 34.98
C ASP A 209 -35.15 35.33 35.47
N ALA A 210 -34.30 34.40 34.98
CA ALA A 210 -34.34 32.98 35.31
C ALA A 210 -35.67 32.27 34.99
N VAL A 211 -36.45 32.80 34.04
CA VAL A 211 -37.66 32.15 33.55
C VAL A 211 -37.35 31.33 32.32
N ARG A 212 -37.76 30.06 32.28
CA ARG A 212 -37.65 29.24 31.09
C ARG A 212 -38.25 29.91 29.87
N SER A 213 -37.47 30.08 28.84
CA SER A 213 -37.85 30.83 27.65
C SER A 213 -37.25 30.24 26.40
N ASP A 214 -38.05 30.06 25.39
CA ASP A 214 -37.60 29.49 24.11
C ASP A 214 -36.54 30.37 23.44
N ARG A 215 -35.34 29.84 23.30
CA ARG A 215 -34.16 30.51 22.72
C ARG A 215 -33.48 29.59 21.73
N PRO A 216 -33.01 30.08 20.60
CA PRO A 216 -32.13 29.32 19.73
C PRO A 216 -30.77 29.16 20.38
N PHE A 217 -30.12 28.01 20.12
CA PHE A 217 -28.83 27.66 20.69
C PHE A 217 -28.00 26.85 19.74
N TYR A 218 -26.71 26.84 20.03
CA TYR A 218 -25.71 25.95 19.41
C TYR A 218 -25.17 25.00 20.48
N VAL A 219 -24.99 23.76 20.10
CA VAL A 219 -24.31 22.78 20.96
C VAL A 219 -23.25 22.05 20.15
N THR A 220 -22.07 21.84 20.75
CA THR A 220 -20.99 21.03 20.22
C THR A 220 -20.63 19.94 21.18
N VAL A 221 -20.27 18.77 20.63
CA VAL A 221 -19.84 17.58 21.34
C VAL A 221 -18.52 17.16 20.73
N ASN A 222 -17.48 17.07 21.55
CA ASN A 222 -16.13 16.67 21.15
C ASN A 222 -15.77 15.39 21.89
N CYS A 223 -15.62 14.30 21.17
CA CYS A 223 -15.21 13.01 21.66
C CYS A 223 -13.75 12.73 21.20
#